data_08f358d87bb3bf4095401f18a6f33ae9
#
_entry.id   08f358d87bb3bf4095401f18a6f33ae9
#
_cell.length_a   1.000
_cell.length_b   1.000
_cell.length_c   1.000
_cell.angle_alpha   90.00
_cell.angle_beta   90.00
_cell.angle_gamma   90.00
#
_symmetry.space_group_name_H-M   'P 1'
#
loop_
_entity.id
_entity.type
_entity.pdbx_description
1 polymer ?
#
loop_
_entity_poly.entity_id
_entity_poly.type
_entity_poly.pdbx_seq_one_letter_code
_entity_poly.pdbx_strand_id
1 'polypeptide(L)'
;MLAKMGAFNQQLAKAGMMLAGDGLQPTSKGARISYAGAKPVVTDGPFTETKELVAGFWLLQAKSKAEVVEWLLRCPFENGEQIEIRQIYEMEDFAPVMTPEIEAQHQRLDVQITGQAQNKP
;
A
#
# COMPACT_ATOMS: atom_id res chain seq x y z
N MET A 1 20.04 -9.32 1.81
CA MET A 1 18.60 -9.05 1.78
C MET A 1 18.23 -7.94 0.79
N LEU A 2 18.83 -6.75 0.90
CA LEU A 2 18.48 -5.62 0.04
C LEU A 2 18.74 -5.90 -1.44
N ALA A 3 19.88 -6.55 -1.76
CA ALA A 3 20.20 -6.87 -3.15
C ALA A 3 19.18 -7.87 -3.75
N LYS A 4 18.75 -8.85 -2.97
CA LYS A 4 17.78 -9.84 -3.42
C LYS A 4 16.39 -9.22 -3.60
N MET A 5 16.01 -8.31 -2.70
CA MET A 5 14.74 -7.58 -2.82
C MET A 5 14.75 -6.66 -4.03
N GLY A 6 15.87 -5.98 -4.27
CA GLY A 6 16.01 -5.13 -5.45
C GLY A 6 15.85 -5.92 -6.74
N ALA A 7 16.46 -7.10 -6.82
CA ALA A 7 16.35 -7.97 -7.97
C ALA A 7 14.90 -8.47 -8.17
N PHE A 8 14.23 -8.83 -7.09
CA PHE A 8 12.83 -9.27 -7.13
C PHE A 8 11.93 -8.12 -7.60
N ASN A 9 12.13 -6.91 -7.07
CA ASN A 9 11.35 -5.74 -7.47
C ASN A 9 11.57 -5.42 -8.96
N GLN A 10 12.78 -5.59 -9.46
CA GLN A 10 13.05 -5.40 -10.88
C GLN A 10 12.28 -6.41 -11.75
N GLN A 11 12.16 -7.65 -11.28
CA GLN A 11 11.37 -8.65 -11.99
C GLN A 11 9.88 -8.29 -12.01
N LEU A 12 9.36 -7.81 -10.89
CA LEU A 12 7.96 -7.35 -10.83
C LEU A 12 7.72 -6.17 -11.76
N ALA A 13 8.64 -5.22 -11.77
CA ALA A 13 8.54 -4.05 -12.63
C ALA A 13 8.64 -4.42 -14.11
N LYS A 14 9.55 -5.32 -14.44
CA LYS A 14 9.73 -5.81 -15.81
C LYS A 14 8.49 -6.56 -16.31
N ALA A 15 7.80 -7.26 -15.42
CA ALA A 15 6.56 -7.95 -15.74
C ALA A 15 5.37 -6.98 -15.84
N GLY A 16 5.58 -5.69 -15.58
CA GLY A 16 4.53 -4.68 -15.62
C GLY A 16 3.60 -4.69 -14.42
N MET A 17 3.96 -5.39 -13.36
CA MET A 17 3.10 -5.55 -12.19
C MET A 17 3.32 -4.49 -11.12
N MET A 18 4.55 -3.99 -10.97
CA MET A 18 4.87 -3.08 -9.87
C MET A 18 4.54 -1.62 -10.22
N LEU A 19 3.52 -1.07 -9.56
CA LEU A 19 3.13 0.33 -9.72
C LEU A 19 3.81 1.23 -8.70
N ALA A 20 4.06 0.73 -7.51
CA ALA A 20 4.77 1.44 -6.44
C ALA A 20 5.22 0.43 -5.39
N GLY A 21 6.16 0.84 -4.57
CA GLY A 21 6.61 0.05 -3.44
C GLY A 21 7.67 0.81 -2.67
N ASP A 22 7.57 0.78 -1.35
CA ASP A 22 8.52 1.44 -0.47
C ASP A 22 8.61 0.71 0.87
N GLY A 23 9.78 0.78 1.46
CA GLY A 23 9.96 0.40 2.85
C GLY A 23 9.55 1.52 3.78
N LEU A 24 9.19 1.17 4.99
CA LEU A 24 8.84 2.12 6.03
C LEU A 24 9.92 2.15 7.10
N GLN A 25 10.17 3.33 7.64
CA GLN A 25 11.08 3.48 8.76
C GLN A 25 10.48 2.88 10.03
N PRO A 26 11.31 2.58 11.05
CA PRO A 26 10.81 2.01 12.30
C PRO A 26 9.77 2.92 12.97
N THR A 27 8.89 2.32 13.78
CA THR A 27 7.84 3.05 14.49
C THR A 27 8.39 4.10 15.46
N SER A 28 9.66 3.98 15.88
CA SER A 28 10.32 5.00 16.69
C SER A 28 10.34 6.38 16.04
N LYS A 29 10.20 6.43 14.71
CA LYS A 29 10.17 7.68 13.95
C LYS A 29 8.76 8.07 13.52
N GLY A 30 7.75 7.34 13.95
CA GLY A 30 6.37 7.56 13.58
C GLY A 30 5.51 8.02 14.74
N ALA A 31 4.22 8.13 14.47
CA ALA A 31 3.23 8.51 15.45
C ALA A 31 1.90 7.81 15.16
N ARG A 32 1.06 7.70 16.16
CA ARG A 32 -0.33 7.25 16.03
C ARG A 32 -1.25 8.37 16.48
N ILE A 33 -2.36 8.50 15.80
CA ILE A 33 -3.43 9.39 16.19
C ILE A 33 -4.65 8.54 16.53
N SER A 34 -5.12 8.64 17.74
CA SER A 34 -6.31 7.91 18.20
C SER A 34 -7.50 8.85 18.25
N TYR A 35 -8.60 8.42 17.67
CA TYR A 35 -9.83 9.22 17.54
C TYR A 35 -10.89 8.73 18.53
N ALA A 36 -10.49 8.54 19.79
CA ALA A 36 -11.38 8.15 20.87
C ALA A 36 -11.60 9.32 21.79
N GLY A 37 -12.86 9.59 22.18
CA GLY A 37 -13.20 10.70 23.05
C GLY A 37 -13.40 12.02 22.32
N ALA A 38 -13.35 13.14 23.06
CA ALA A 38 -13.71 14.46 22.56
C ALA A 38 -12.66 15.04 21.60
N LYS A 39 -11.38 14.64 21.74
CA LYS A 39 -10.28 15.15 20.91
C LYS A 39 -9.38 14.01 20.48
N PRO A 40 -8.83 14.06 19.27
CA PRO A 40 -7.79 13.12 18.85
C PRO A 40 -6.56 13.24 19.75
N VAL A 41 -5.93 12.09 20.01
CA VAL A 41 -4.70 12.01 20.81
C VAL A 41 -3.56 11.53 19.94
N VAL A 42 -2.44 12.24 19.96
CA VAL A 42 -1.23 11.88 19.22
C VAL A 42 -0.26 11.17 20.16
N THR A 43 0.20 10.00 19.77
CA THR A 43 1.18 9.24 20.53
C THR A 43 2.39 9.00 19.66
N ASP A 44 3.57 9.45 20.09
CA ASP A 44 4.81 9.16 19.37
C ASP A 44 5.25 7.72 19.59
N GLY A 45 5.89 7.14 18.54
CA GLY A 45 6.47 5.81 18.66
C GLY A 45 7.70 5.80 19.58
N PRO A 46 8.28 4.64 19.85
CA PRO A 46 7.92 3.33 19.29
C PRO A 46 6.66 2.73 19.90
N PHE A 47 6.05 1.80 19.17
CA PHE A 47 4.86 1.09 19.62
C PHE A 47 5.24 -0.34 19.98
N THR A 48 4.74 -0.79 21.13
CA THR A 48 5.10 -2.11 21.68
C THR A 48 4.27 -3.26 21.14
N GLU A 49 3.17 -2.97 20.48
CA GLU A 49 2.30 -3.98 19.88
C GLU A 49 2.86 -4.37 18.53
N THR A 50 3.69 -5.41 18.52
CA THR A 50 4.57 -5.68 17.40
C THR A 50 4.10 -6.76 16.43
N LYS A 51 2.98 -7.42 16.69
CA LYS A 51 2.58 -8.58 15.89
C LYS A 51 2.17 -8.22 14.46
N GLU A 52 1.82 -6.97 14.19
CA GLU A 52 1.30 -6.55 12.90
C GLU A 52 1.86 -5.20 12.45
N LEU A 53 3.14 -4.96 12.69
CA LEU A 53 3.78 -3.75 12.20
C LEU A 53 4.11 -3.92 10.71
N VAL A 54 3.59 -3.01 9.91
CA VAL A 54 3.85 -2.98 8.47
C VAL A 54 5.22 -2.36 8.24
N ALA A 55 6.12 -3.13 7.62
CA ALA A 55 7.48 -2.67 7.34
C ALA A 55 7.63 -2.08 5.93
N GLY A 56 6.64 -2.28 5.07
CA GLY A 56 6.67 -1.77 3.71
C GLY A 56 5.44 -2.23 2.94
N PHE A 57 5.36 -1.83 1.69
CA PHE A 57 4.24 -2.20 0.84
C PHE A 57 4.64 -2.25 -0.62
N TRP A 58 3.86 -2.96 -1.41
CA TRP A 58 3.82 -2.87 -2.86
C TRP A 58 2.43 -2.49 -3.30
N LEU A 59 2.35 -1.72 -4.37
CA LEU A 59 1.13 -1.54 -5.14
C LEU A 59 1.31 -2.29 -6.45
N LEU A 60 0.54 -3.37 -6.63
CA LEU A 60 0.69 -4.25 -7.79
C LEU A 60 -0.59 -4.25 -8.63
N GLN A 61 -0.41 -4.34 -9.94
CA GLN A 61 -1.52 -4.66 -10.84
C GLN A 61 -1.36 -6.08 -11.36
N ALA A 62 -2.46 -6.81 -11.43
CA ALA A 62 -2.46 -8.19 -11.88
C ALA A 62 -3.87 -8.57 -12.35
N LYS A 63 -3.96 -9.66 -13.09
CA LYS A 63 -5.25 -10.14 -13.58
C LYS A 63 -6.08 -10.81 -12.49
N SER A 64 -5.43 -11.33 -11.45
CA SER A 64 -6.10 -12.05 -10.38
C SER A 64 -5.26 -12.09 -9.13
N LYS A 65 -5.89 -12.40 -7.99
CA LYS A 65 -5.18 -12.65 -6.75
C LYS A 65 -4.23 -13.84 -6.89
N ALA A 66 -4.63 -14.87 -7.62
CA ALA A 66 -3.80 -16.04 -7.84
C ALA A 66 -2.47 -15.69 -8.52
N GLU A 67 -2.49 -14.78 -9.49
CA GLU A 67 -1.27 -14.30 -10.13
C GLU A 67 -0.36 -13.56 -9.14
N VAL A 68 -0.93 -12.73 -8.28
CA VAL A 68 -0.17 -12.03 -7.25
C VAL A 68 0.47 -13.01 -6.28
N VAL A 69 -0.30 -14.00 -5.83
CA VAL A 69 0.22 -15.04 -4.92
C VAL A 69 1.38 -15.79 -5.57
N GLU A 70 1.22 -16.20 -6.81
CA GLU A 70 2.26 -16.93 -7.54
C GLU A 70 3.57 -16.13 -7.60
N TRP A 71 3.48 -14.85 -7.92
CA TRP A 71 4.65 -13.99 -7.95
C TRP A 71 5.27 -13.81 -6.57
N LEU A 72 4.47 -13.56 -5.55
CA LEU A 72 4.98 -13.28 -4.21
C LEU A 72 5.54 -14.52 -3.51
N LEU A 73 5.19 -15.71 -3.97
CA LEU A 73 5.85 -16.94 -3.50
C LEU A 73 7.34 -16.97 -3.87
N ARG A 74 7.76 -16.18 -4.84
CA ARG A 74 9.17 -16.07 -5.24
C ARG A 74 9.91 -14.99 -4.46
N CYS A 75 9.21 -14.23 -3.63
CA CYS A 75 9.82 -13.16 -2.84
C CYS A 75 10.91 -13.73 -1.92
N PRO A 76 12.10 -13.12 -1.87
CA PRO A 76 13.22 -13.64 -1.08
C PRO A 76 13.10 -13.28 0.41
N PHE A 77 11.91 -13.36 0.97
CA PHE A 77 11.70 -13.18 2.40
C PHE A 77 12.19 -14.39 3.17
N GLU A 78 12.58 -14.15 4.40
CA GLU A 78 13.12 -15.15 5.28
C GLU A 78 12.05 -15.64 6.27
N ASN A 79 12.41 -16.65 7.05
CA ASN A 79 11.51 -17.26 8.03
C ASN A 79 10.98 -16.21 9.02
N GLY A 80 9.70 -16.22 9.25
CA GLY A 80 9.03 -15.30 10.17
C GLY A 80 8.46 -14.06 9.51
N GLU A 81 8.81 -13.78 8.27
CA GLU A 81 8.24 -12.67 7.52
C GLU A 81 6.91 -13.07 6.90
N GLN A 82 6.02 -12.10 6.74
CA GLN A 82 4.68 -12.32 6.20
C GLN A 82 4.32 -11.23 5.23
N ILE A 83 3.51 -11.59 4.25
CA ILE A 83 2.90 -10.65 3.31
C ILE A 83 1.39 -10.82 3.41
N GLU A 84 0.69 -9.71 3.57
CA GLU A 84 -0.75 -9.68 3.44
C GLU A 84 -1.11 -9.08 2.08
N ILE A 85 -2.05 -9.70 1.39
CA ILE A 85 -2.52 -9.26 0.08
C ILE A 85 -3.95 -8.80 0.22
N ARG A 86 -4.25 -7.59 -0.25
CA ARG A 86 -5.61 -7.05 -0.24
C ARG A 86 -5.87 -6.32 -1.54
N GLN A 87 -7.01 -6.57 -2.14
CA GLN A 87 -7.41 -5.85 -3.34
C GLN A 87 -7.86 -4.45 -2.98
N ILE A 88 -7.43 -3.48 -3.78
CA ILE A 88 -7.87 -2.10 -3.65
C ILE A 88 -9.28 -1.99 -4.24
N TYR A 89 -10.13 -1.23 -3.59
CA TYR A 89 -11.47 -0.97 -4.11
C TYR A 89 -11.42 -0.34 -5.48
N GLU A 90 -12.33 -0.78 -6.34
CA GLU A 90 -12.58 -0.17 -7.64
C GLU A 90 -13.93 0.54 -7.59
N MET A 91 -14.18 1.40 -8.60
CA MET A 91 -15.45 2.16 -8.65
C MET A 91 -16.67 1.24 -8.60
N GLU A 92 -16.57 0.09 -9.22
CA GLU A 92 -17.66 -0.90 -9.28
C GLU A 92 -18.06 -1.40 -7.90
N ASP A 93 -17.12 -1.51 -6.98
CA ASP A 93 -17.36 -1.97 -5.62
C ASP A 93 -18.26 -1.01 -4.84
N PHE A 94 -18.30 0.25 -5.25
CA PHE A 94 -19.10 1.29 -4.61
C PHE A 94 -20.43 1.56 -5.34
N ALA A 95 -20.73 0.81 -6.41
CA ALA A 95 -21.93 1.06 -7.23
C ALA A 95 -23.23 1.21 -6.43
N PRO A 96 -23.49 0.40 -5.37
CA PRO A 96 -24.74 0.52 -4.60
C PRO A 96 -24.90 1.85 -3.86
N VAL A 97 -23.80 2.56 -3.57
CA VAL A 97 -23.83 3.83 -2.84
C VAL A 97 -23.30 4.99 -3.67
N MET A 98 -22.97 4.74 -4.94
CA MET A 98 -22.40 5.75 -5.81
C MET A 98 -23.49 6.71 -6.31
N THR A 99 -23.20 8.01 -6.20
CA THR A 99 -24.03 9.07 -6.78
C THR A 99 -23.22 9.80 -7.86
N PRO A 100 -23.90 10.54 -8.79
CA PRO A 100 -23.17 11.33 -9.78
C PRO A 100 -22.20 12.32 -9.14
N GLU A 101 -22.55 12.88 -7.98
CA GLU A 101 -21.68 13.82 -7.25
C GLU A 101 -20.44 13.14 -6.71
N ILE A 102 -20.59 11.97 -6.11
CA ILE A 102 -19.46 11.18 -5.59
C ILE A 102 -18.56 10.75 -6.74
N GLU A 103 -19.13 10.28 -7.84
CA GLU A 103 -18.37 9.88 -9.02
C GLU A 103 -17.54 11.03 -9.57
N ALA A 104 -18.17 12.21 -9.72
CA ALA A 104 -17.47 13.41 -10.22
C ALA A 104 -16.35 13.83 -9.27
N GLN A 105 -16.58 13.76 -7.96
CA GLN A 105 -15.57 14.08 -6.95
C GLN A 105 -14.38 13.13 -7.06
N HIS A 106 -14.66 11.84 -7.23
CA HIS A 106 -13.63 10.81 -7.35
C HIS A 106 -12.77 11.01 -8.60
N GLN A 107 -13.42 11.31 -9.73
CA GLN A 107 -12.71 11.59 -10.98
C GLN A 107 -11.81 12.81 -10.87
N ARG A 108 -12.28 13.87 -10.24
CA ARG A 108 -11.48 15.09 -10.02
C ARG A 108 -10.26 14.79 -9.14
N LEU A 109 -10.46 13.97 -8.11
CA LEU A 109 -9.38 13.56 -7.23
C LEU A 109 -8.32 12.76 -7.97
N ASP A 110 -8.73 11.81 -8.81
CA ASP A 110 -7.81 11.00 -9.59
C ASP A 110 -6.96 11.86 -10.53
N VAL A 111 -7.58 12.83 -11.21
CA VAL A 111 -6.87 13.75 -12.09
C VAL A 111 -5.86 14.58 -11.29
N GLN A 112 -6.25 15.08 -10.13
CA GLN A 112 -5.39 15.89 -9.27
C GLN A 112 -4.19 15.08 -8.77
N ILE A 113 -4.42 13.86 -8.31
CA ILE A 113 -3.36 12.97 -7.83
C ILE A 113 -2.38 12.65 -8.95
N THR A 114 -2.88 12.31 -10.12
CA THR A 114 -2.05 12.02 -11.29
C THR A 114 -1.19 13.22 -11.67
N GLY A 115 -1.78 14.43 -11.68
CA GLY A 115 -1.05 15.64 -11.96
C GLY A 115 0.05 15.94 -10.95
N GLN A 116 -0.21 15.72 -9.68
CA GLN A 116 0.80 15.89 -8.62
C GLN A 116 1.95 14.90 -8.76
N ALA A 117 1.63 13.65 -9.10
CA ALA A 117 2.65 12.62 -9.30
C ALA A 117 3.59 12.97 -10.46
N GLN A 118 3.05 13.55 -11.55
CA GLN A 118 3.83 13.97 -12.72
C GLN A 118 4.72 15.17 -12.41
N ASN A 119 4.33 16.00 -11.46
CA ASN A 119 5.07 17.22 -11.08
C ASN A 119 6.05 16.98 -9.95
N LYS A 120 6.17 15.78 -9.45
CA LYS A 120 7.09 15.43 -8.38
C LYS A 120 8.52 15.48 -8.91
N PRO A 121 9.46 16.20 -8.22
CA PRO A 121 10.84 16.30 -8.68
C PRO A 121 11.60 14.99 -8.60
#